data_d25b15a9f18e286c22651d092115f57b
#
_entry.id   d25b15a9f18e286c22651d092115f57b
#
_cell.length_a   1.000
_cell.length_b   1.000
_cell.length_c   1.000
_cell.angle_alpha   90.00
_cell.angle_beta   90.00
_cell.angle_gamma   90.00
#
_symmetry.space_group_name_H-M   'P 1'
#
loop_
_entity.id
_entity.type
_entity.pdbx_description
1 polymer ?
#
loop_
_entity_poly.entity_id
_entity_poly.type
_entity_poly.pdbx_seq_one_letter_code
_entity_poly.pdbx_strand_id
1 'polypeptide(L)'
;MARVVVDVMLKPEILDPQGKAVHGAFGRLGFDGVADVRQGKRFEITLDGEATEERVAEIRKAADTLLANPVIEDYTLHVEADSIESGGQ
;
A
#
# COMPACT_ATOMS: atom_id res chain seq x y z
N MET A 1 18.39 -10.46 1.98
CA MET A 1 17.87 -9.10 2.06
C MET A 1 16.42 -9.13 2.51
N ALA A 2 16.02 -8.12 3.24
CA ALA A 2 14.66 -8.03 3.73
C ALA A 2 13.89 -7.01 2.90
N ARG A 3 12.57 -7.12 2.96
CA ARG A 3 11.71 -6.18 2.26
C ARG A 3 10.64 -5.67 3.23
N VAL A 4 10.41 -4.36 3.17
CA VAL A 4 9.35 -3.74 3.95
C VAL A 4 8.31 -3.22 2.96
N VAL A 5 7.06 -3.58 3.19
CA VAL A 5 5.97 -3.20 2.30
C VAL A 5 5.10 -2.17 3.01
N VAL A 6 4.86 -1.06 2.34
CA VAL A 6 3.98 -0.01 2.86
C VAL A 6 2.83 0.15 1.88
N ASP A 7 1.62 -0.13 2.35
CA ASP A 7 0.40 0.05 1.56
C ASP A 7 -0.30 1.32 2.05
N VAL A 8 -0.61 2.21 1.11
CA VAL A 8 -1.19 3.51 1.42
C VAL A 8 -2.56 3.62 0.76
N MET A 9 -3.57 3.95 1.55
CA MET A 9 -4.94 4.11 1.06
C MET A 9 -5.48 5.43 1.55
N LEU A 10 -6.34 6.07 0.74
CA LEU A 10 -7.10 7.20 1.23
C LEU A 10 -7.99 6.76 2.39
N LYS A 11 -8.16 7.63 3.37
CA LYS A 11 -9.07 7.34 4.48
C LYS A 11 -10.48 7.11 3.93
N PRO A 12 -11.27 6.26 4.60
CA PRO A 12 -12.60 5.91 4.06
C PRO A 12 -13.51 7.10 3.79
N GLU A 13 -13.37 8.17 4.58
CA GLU A 13 -14.21 9.35 4.43
C GLU A 13 -13.74 10.29 3.33
N ILE A 14 -12.56 10.04 2.75
CA ILE A 14 -12.01 10.89 1.71
C ILE A 14 -12.46 10.37 0.34
N LEU A 15 -12.90 11.28 -0.52
CA LEU A 15 -13.30 10.93 -1.88
C LEU A 15 -12.10 10.40 -2.65
N ASP A 16 -12.32 9.30 -3.37
CA ASP A 16 -11.31 8.65 -4.19
C ASP A 16 -11.74 8.75 -5.66
N PRO A 17 -11.35 9.81 -6.38
CA PRO A 17 -11.81 9.98 -7.76
C PRO A 17 -11.30 8.90 -8.70
N GLN A 18 -10.11 8.34 -8.45
CA GLN A 18 -9.59 7.28 -9.31
C GLN A 18 -10.34 5.99 -9.07
N GLY A 19 -10.63 5.66 -7.81
CA GLY A 19 -11.43 4.48 -7.51
C GLY A 19 -12.82 4.59 -8.11
N LYS A 20 -13.42 5.78 -8.05
CA LYS A 20 -14.74 5.99 -8.66
C LYS A 20 -14.70 5.83 -10.17
N ALA A 21 -13.65 6.31 -10.82
CA ALA A 21 -13.52 6.14 -12.27
C ALA A 21 -13.40 4.67 -12.65
N VAL A 22 -12.62 3.90 -11.89
CA VAL A 22 -12.49 2.46 -12.13
C VAL A 22 -13.82 1.76 -11.89
N HIS A 23 -14.52 2.15 -10.83
CA HIS A 23 -15.83 1.57 -10.52
C HIS A 23 -16.81 1.78 -11.69
N GLY A 24 -16.83 3.00 -12.23
CA GLY A 24 -17.69 3.29 -13.38
C GLY A 24 -17.32 2.47 -14.61
N ALA A 25 -16.01 2.25 -14.80
CA ALA A 25 -15.55 1.45 -15.94
C ALA A 25 -16.01 0.01 -15.83
N PHE A 26 -16.06 -0.57 -14.62
CA PHE A 26 -16.59 -1.93 -14.46
C PHE A 26 -18.02 -2.03 -14.98
N GLY A 27 -18.86 -1.04 -14.65
CA GLY A 27 -20.23 -1.05 -15.14
C GLY A 27 -20.31 -0.94 -16.66
N ARG A 28 -19.49 -0.07 -17.24
CA ARG A 28 -19.49 0.11 -18.70
C ARG A 28 -19.01 -1.14 -19.43
N LEU A 29 -18.15 -1.93 -18.79
CA LEU A 29 -17.64 -3.18 -19.39
C LEU A 29 -18.55 -4.36 -19.10
N GLY A 30 -19.65 -4.15 -18.40
CA GLY A 30 -20.62 -5.21 -18.16
C GLY A 30 -20.34 -6.07 -16.94
N PHE A 31 -19.47 -5.63 -16.06
CA PHE A 31 -19.19 -6.37 -14.81
C PHE A 31 -20.17 -5.90 -13.74
N ASP A 32 -21.12 -6.76 -13.41
CA ASP A 32 -22.14 -6.44 -12.42
C ASP A 32 -21.67 -6.82 -11.02
N GLY A 33 -22.29 -6.20 -10.03
CA GLY A 33 -22.06 -6.59 -8.65
C GLY A 33 -20.86 -5.98 -7.98
N VAL A 34 -20.17 -5.04 -8.64
CA VAL A 34 -19.06 -4.32 -8.03
C VAL A 34 -19.63 -3.14 -7.25
N ALA A 35 -19.64 -3.26 -5.93
CA ALA A 35 -20.27 -2.25 -5.08
C ALA A 35 -19.39 -1.01 -4.92
N ASP A 36 -18.07 -1.19 -4.92
CA ASP A 36 -17.16 -0.06 -4.70
C ASP A 36 -15.78 -0.45 -5.18
N VAL A 37 -14.98 0.57 -5.49
CA VAL A 37 -13.57 0.39 -5.84
C VAL A 37 -12.78 1.49 -5.14
N ARG A 38 -11.74 1.09 -4.42
CA ARG A 38 -10.82 2.02 -3.77
C ARG A 38 -9.44 1.76 -4.33
N GLN A 39 -8.71 2.82 -4.61
CA GLN A 39 -7.37 2.71 -5.17
C GLN A 39 -6.35 3.26 -4.19
N GLY A 40 -5.20 2.62 -4.11
CA GLY A 40 -4.13 3.06 -3.25
C GLY A 40 -2.77 2.85 -3.89
N LYS A 41 -1.74 2.98 -3.08
CA LYS A 41 -0.35 2.83 -3.53
C LYS A 41 0.35 1.78 -2.67
N ARG A 42 1.30 1.10 -3.28
CA ARG A 42 2.11 0.13 -2.54
C ARG A 42 3.58 0.44 -2.81
N PHE A 43 4.34 0.53 -1.73
CA PHE A 43 5.78 0.71 -1.81
C PHE A 43 6.46 -0.55 -1.31
N GLU A 44 7.35 -1.08 -2.12
CA GLU A 44 8.15 -2.25 -1.75
C GLU A 44 9.58 -1.78 -1.58
N ILE A 45 10.05 -1.77 -0.36
CA ILE A 45 11.34 -1.22 -0.01
C ILE A 45 12.28 -2.37 0.33
N THR A 46 13.29 -2.56 -0.50
CA THR A 46 14.26 -3.63 -0.30
C THR A 46 15.42 -3.08 0.52
N LEU A 47 15.70 -3.73 1.64
CA LEU A 47 16.77 -3.33 2.52
C LEU A 47 18.00 -4.19 2.26
N ASP A 48 19.15 -3.55 2.30
CA ASP A 48 20.41 -4.24 2.25
C ASP A 48 20.67 -4.79 3.66
N GLY A 49 20.60 -6.10 3.81
CA GLY A 49 20.73 -6.74 5.11
C GLY A 49 19.39 -6.98 5.76
N GLU A 50 19.36 -6.97 7.08
CA GLU A 50 18.18 -7.33 7.85
C GLU A 50 17.30 -6.13 8.16
N ALA A 51 16.03 -6.40 8.35
CA ALA A 51 15.08 -5.37 8.77
C ALA A 51 15.10 -5.28 10.30
N THR A 52 16.10 -4.57 10.81
CA THR A 52 16.21 -4.36 12.25
C THR A 52 15.11 -3.44 12.72
N GLU A 53 14.87 -3.42 14.02
CA GLU A 53 13.87 -2.53 14.60
C GLU A 53 14.16 -1.08 14.27
N GLU A 54 15.45 -0.71 14.29
CA GLU A 54 15.84 0.66 13.98
C GLU A 54 15.53 1.03 12.54
N ARG A 55 15.81 0.11 11.60
CA ARG A 55 15.56 0.38 10.20
C ARG A 55 14.07 0.42 9.90
N VAL A 56 13.30 -0.46 10.54
CA VAL A 56 11.85 -0.45 10.38
C VAL A 56 11.27 0.85 10.92
N ALA A 57 11.79 1.33 12.06
CA ALA A 57 11.34 2.60 12.63
C ALA A 57 11.62 3.77 11.68
N GLU A 58 12.76 3.75 11.01
CA GLU A 58 13.10 4.78 10.03
C GLU A 58 12.13 4.76 8.86
N ILE A 59 11.77 3.56 8.40
CA ILE A 59 10.83 3.44 7.29
C ILE A 59 9.44 3.90 7.71
N ARG A 60 9.04 3.59 8.95
CA ARG A 60 7.76 4.06 9.47
C ARG A 60 7.71 5.58 9.50
N LYS A 61 8.81 6.19 9.92
CA LYS A 61 8.91 7.65 9.91
C LYS A 61 8.85 8.20 8.48
N ALA A 62 9.51 7.53 7.55
CA ALA A 62 9.46 7.92 6.14
C ALA A 62 8.04 7.77 5.58
N ALA A 63 7.30 6.74 6.02
CA ALA A 63 5.94 6.57 5.59
C ALA A 63 5.08 7.77 6.00
N ASP A 64 5.27 8.24 7.23
CA ASP A 64 4.52 9.39 7.73
C ASP A 64 4.86 10.69 7.01
N THR A 65 6.11 10.86 6.61
CA THR A 65 6.59 12.15 6.12
C THR A 65 6.75 12.22 4.62
N LEU A 66 6.88 11.07 3.96
CA LEU A 66 7.21 11.02 2.53
C LEU A 66 6.22 10.19 1.72
N LEU A 67 5.86 9.00 2.20
CA LEU A 67 5.10 8.06 1.39
C LEU A 67 3.60 8.29 1.47
N ALA A 68 3.11 8.74 2.61
CA ALA A 68 1.69 8.96 2.83
C ALA A 68 1.46 10.37 3.35
N ASN A 69 0.29 10.90 3.04
CA ASN A 69 -0.16 12.17 3.62
C ASN A 69 -1.11 11.82 4.76
N PRO A 70 -0.68 11.93 6.03
CA PRO A 70 -1.49 11.45 7.15
C PRO A 70 -2.79 12.21 7.35
N VAL A 71 -2.94 13.36 6.71
CA VAL A 71 -4.20 14.12 6.78
C VAL A 71 -5.30 13.39 6.03
N ILE A 72 -4.98 12.78 4.89
CA ILE A 72 -5.98 12.17 4.02
C ILE A 72 -5.75 10.68 3.79
N GLU A 73 -4.61 10.13 4.20
CA GLU A 73 -4.26 8.75 3.90
C GLU A 73 -3.91 7.99 5.17
N ASP A 74 -4.22 6.69 5.15
CA ASP A 74 -3.75 5.74 6.14
C ASP A 74 -2.74 4.83 5.47
N TYR A 75 -1.86 4.23 6.26
CA TYR A 75 -0.95 3.23 5.70
C TYR A 75 -0.81 2.05 6.65
N THR A 76 -0.45 0.92 6.07
CA THR A 76 -0.05 -0.25 6.83
C THR A 76 1.36 -0.61 6.40
N LEU A 77 2.11 -1.16 7.35
CA LEU A 77 3.49 -1.53 7.10
C LEU A 77 3.71 -2.95 7.59
N HIS A 78 4.35 -3.77 6.76
CA HIS A 78 4.74 -5.09 7.24
C HIS A 78 6.10 -5.47 6.67
N VAL A 79 6.79 -6.32 7.41
CA VAL A 79 8.13 -6.74 7.09
C VAL A 79 8.08 -8.15 6.53
N GLU A 80 8.72 -8.35 5.39
CA GLU A 80 8.85 -9.67 4.80
C GLU A 80 10.27 -10.15 4.98
N ALA A 81 10.40 -11.33 5.57
CA ALA A 81 11.71 -11.91 5.77
C ALA A 81 12.31 -12.29 4.43
N ASP A 82 13.60 -12.31 4.41
CA ASP A 82 14.33 -12.76 3.25
C ASP A 82 14.11 -14.24 3.03
N SER A 83 13.72 -14.63 1.88
CA SER A 83 13.66 -16.00 1.68
C SER A 83 13.12 -16.51 0.47
N ILE A 84 13.11 -16.89 0.51
CA ILE A 84 12.58 -17.38 -0.14
C ILE A 84 11.48 -17.61 -0.74
N GLU A 85 11.10 -17.51 -0.41
CA GLU A 85 10.24 -17.70 -0.71
C GLU A 85 9.69 -17.49 -1.49
N SER A 86 9.74 -17.55 -1.79
CA SER A 86 9.23 -17.37 -2.36
C SER A 86 8.69 -17.44 -3.07
N GLY A 87 8.71 -17.60 -3.24
CA GLY A 87 8.25 -17.68 -3.89
C GLY A 87 7.51 -17.67 -4.32
N GLY A 88 7.36 -17.67 -4.27
CA GLY A 88 6.65 -17.64 -4.66
C GLY A 88 5.97 -17.37 -4.90
N GLN A 89 6.06 -17.24 -4.74
CA GLN A 89 5.52 -17.00 -4.97
C GLN A 89 5.23 -16.67 -5.32
#